data_e078cae61be281e734c0d08ff6d27878
#
_entry.id   e078cae61be281e734c0d08ff6d27878
#
_cell.length_a   1.000
_cell.length_b   1.000
_cell.length_c   1.000
_cell.angle_alpha   90.00
_cell.angle_beta   90.00
_cell.angle_gamma   90.00
#
_symmetry.space_group_name_H-M   'P 1'
#
loop_
_entity.id
_entity.type
_entity.pdbx_description
1 polymer ?
#
loop_
_entity_poly.entity_id
_entity_poly.type
_entity_poly.pdbx_seq_one_letter_code
_entity_poly.pdbx_strand_id
1 'polypeptide(L)'
;RRSSDLELADECHKQGIRLHLYYSHIDWYREDAPWGRTGRGTGRPNPKGDWNSYYKFMNNQLTELLTNYGKIGAIWFDGWWDQDQNPDFDWQLPGQYAMIHRLQPACLVGNNHHQAPFAGEDIQIFERDLPGENRAGLSGQDISALPLETCETMNGMWGYKITDQDYKSTKTLIHYLVKAAGKDANLLMNIGPQPDGELPAVALERLAEVGEWMKVYGETIYGTRGGCIAPHPWGVTTQRENKLYVHILELQDKALFLPLEGKKVRKAVGYADRLPVKFRKCEGGVMLYLPEVPTDIDKVIEVDIEK
;
A
#
# COMPACT_ATOMS: atom_id res chain seq x y z
N ARG A 1 6.79 23.86 -16.71
CA ARG A 1 6.35 22.83 -15.73
C ARG A 1 5.01 22.21 -16.09
N ARG A 2 4.00 22.98 -16.54
CA ARG A 2 2.69 22.44 -16.93
C ARG A 2 2.74 21.43 -18.09
N SER A 3 3.67 21.56 -19.03
CA SER A 3 3.74 20.65 -20.18
C SER A 3 4.16 19.22 -19.79
N SER A 4 5.21 19.07 -18.97
CA SER A 4 5.69 17.75 -18.55
C SER A 4 4.69 16.99 -17.68
N ASP A 5 3.98 17.70 -16.78
CA ASP A 5 2.98 17.08 -15.90
C ASP A 5 1.75 16.63 -16.71
N LEU A 6 1.34 17.43 -17.72
CA LEU A 6 0.27 17.06 -18.64
C LEU A 6 0.66 15.89 -19.55
N GLU A 7 1.90 15.89 -20.06
CA GLU A 7 2.43 14.77 -20.87
C GLU A 7 2.44 13.47 -20.08
N LEU A 8 2.84 13.50 -18.79
CA LEU A 8 2.79 12.36 -17.90
C LEU A 8 1.34 11.86 -17.69
N ALA A 9 0.41 12.80 -17.40
CA ALA A 9 -0.99 12.44 -17.20
C ALA A 9 -1.60 11.83 -18.47
N ASP A 10 -1.34 12.42 -19.62
CA ASP A 10 -1.81 11.91 -20.92
C ASP A 10 -1.23 10.52 -21.22
N GLU A 11 0.05 10.30 -20.92
CA GLU A 11 0.68 8.99 -21.14
C GLU A 11 0.13 7.93 -20.19
N CYS A 12 -0.09 8.26 -18.91
CA CYS A 12 -0.78 7.36 -17.99
C CYS A 12 -2.15 6.93 -18.52
N HIS A 13 -2.94 7.88 -19.01
CA HIS A 13 -4.26 7.59 -19.57
C HIS A 13 -4.19 6.71 -20.82
N LYS A 14 -3.25 6.96 -21.74
CA LYS A 14 -3.02 6.15 -22.93
C LYS A 14 -2.63 4.70 -22.60
N GLN A 15 -1.80 4.52 -21.56
CA GLN A 15 -1.35 3.21 -21.10
C GLN A 15 -2.35 2.50 -20.18
N GLY A 16 -3.50 3.12 -19.88
CA GLY A 16 -4.51 2.57 -18.97
C GLY A 16 -4.08 2.58 -17.49
N ILE A 17 -3.07 3.38 -17.14
CA ILE A 17 -2.60 3.57 -15.78
C ILE A 17 -3.48 4.63 -15.11
N ARG A 18 -4.02 4.31 -13.93
CA ARG A 18 -4.76 5.29 -13.12
C ARG A 18 -3.79 6.22 -12.42
N LEU A 19 -3.88 7.51 -12.72
CA LEU A 19 -3.04 8.52 -12.09
C LEU A 19 -3.56 8.84 -10.69
N HIS A 20 -2.75 8.58 -9.68
CA HIS A 20 -2.94 9.04 -8.31
C HIS A 20 -1.90 10.10 -7.98
N LEU A 21 -2.31 11.16 -7.30
CA LEU A 21 -1.44 12.28 -6.99
C LEU A 21 -1.15 12.35 -5.50
N TYR A 22 0.15 12.31 -5.14
CA TYR A 22 0.61 12.68 -3.81
C TYR A 22 0.53 14.19 -3.63
N TYR A 23 -0.09 14.63 -2.54
CA TYR A 23 -0.21 16.03 -2.20
C TYR A 23 0.14 16.29 -0.74
N SER A 24 1.27 16.97 -0.50
CA SER A 24 1.65 17.34 0.86
C SER A 24 0.87 18.57 1.34
N HIS A 25 0.33 18.50 2.55
CA HIS A 25 -0.19 19.66 3.26
C HIS A 25 0.91 20.60 3.78
N ILE A 26 2.16 20.14 3.79
CA ILE A 26 3.31 20.88 4.28
C ILE A 26 4.01 21.58 3.11
N ASP A 27 4.31 22.85 3.27
CA ASP A 27 5.25 23.57 2.40
C ASP A 27 6.28 24.32 3.27
N TRP A 28 7.52 23.88 3.19
CA TRP A 28 8.60 24.43 3.99
C TRP A 28 9.06 25.82 3.53
N TYR A 29 8.71 26.25 2.33
CA TYR A 29 9.24 27.46 1.71
C TYR A 29 8.22 28.57 1.51
N ARG A 30 6.94 28.26 1.44
CA ARG A 30 5.92 29.29 1.31
C ARG A 30 5.80 30.12 2.60
N GLU A 31 5.74 31.44 2.43
CA GLU A 31 5.70 32.37 3.56
C GLU A 31 4.38 32.31 4.34
N ASP A 32 3.28 31.98 3.66
CA ASP A 32 1.95 31.85 4.28
C ASP A 32 1.67 30.46 4.88
N ALA A 33 2.50 29.44 4.57
CA ALA A 33 2.37 28.13 5.20
C ALA A 33 2.81 28.18 6.68
N PRO A 34 2.00 27.70 7.63
CA PRO A 34 2.38 27.66 9.04
C PRO A 34 3.50 26.65 9.27
N TRP A 35 4.36 26.91 10.28
CA TRP A 35 5.31 25.92 10.75
C TRP A 35 4.61 24.98 11.74
N GLY A 36 4.88 23.70 11.61
CA GLY A 36 4.51 22.68 12.58
C GLY A 36 5.72 22.11 13.28
N ARG A 37 5.78 20.77 13.32
CA ARG A 37 6.95 20.01 13.80
C ARG A 37 8.15 20.20 12.87
N THR A 38 7.91 20.42 11.61
CA THR A 38 8.91 20.63 10.54
C THR A 38 8.90 22.07 10.01
N GLY A 39 9.72 22.36 9.01
CA GLY A 39 9.82 23.70 8.39
C GLY A 39 10.67 24.70 9.18
N ARG A 40 11.11 24.38 10.38
CA ARG A 40 12.02 25.20 11.18
C ARG A 40 13.40 25.20 10.54
N GLY A 41 14.05 26.37 10.49
CA GLY A 41 15.39 26.48 9.89
C GLY A 41 15.40 26.74 8.38
N THR A 42 14.27 26.90 7.74
CA THR A 42 14.17 27.30 6.32
C THR A 42 14.44 28.79 6.08
N GLY A 43 14.62 29.57 7.15
CA GLY A 43 14.87 31.02 7.08
C GLY A 43 13.63 31.87 6.79
N ARG A 44 12.43 31.29 6.79
CA ARG A 44 11.18 32.05 6.59
C ARG A 44 10.95 33.03 7.74
N PRO A 45 10.49 34.26 7.42
CA PRO A 45 10.34 35.30 8.42
C PRO A 45 9.12 35.11 9.34
N ASN A 46 8.08 34.39 8.88
CA ASN A 46 6.82 34.24 9.61
C ASN A 46 6.51 32.78 9.95
N PRO A 47 6.82 32.33 11.18
CA PRO A 47 6.52 30.94 11.58
C PRO A 47 5.02 30.65 11.71
N LYS A 48 4.18 31.64 11.94
CA LYS A 48 2.73 31.44 12.05
C LYS A 48 2.04 31.30 10.69
N GLY A 49 2.66 31.84 9.64
CA GLY A 49 2.05 31.91 8.32
C GLY A 49 0.76 32.74 8.27
N ASP A 50 0.00 32.51 7.22
CA ASP A 50 -1.40 32.92 7.05
C ASP A 50 -2.18 31.71 6.53
N TRP A 51 -2.81 31.00 7.46
CA TRP A 51 -3.51 29.75 7.13
C TRP A 51 -4.58 29.94 6.06
N ASN A 52 -5.36 31.01 6.11
CA ASN A 52 -6.41 31.24 5.13
C ASN A 52 -5.86 31.45 3.73
N SER A 53 -4.74 32.18 3.60
CA SER A 53 -4.01 32.35 2.34
C SER A 53 -3.48 31.04 1.82
N TYR A 54 -2.81 30.26 2.69
CA TYR A 54 -2.23 28.98 2.32
C TYR A 54 -3.30 27.94 1.97
N TYR A 55 -4.38 27.83 2.74
CA TYR A 55 -5.50 26.94 2.45
C TYR A 55 -6.14 27.23 1.10
N LYS A 56 -6.36 28.50 0.80
CA LYS A 56 -6.86 28.93 -0.52
C LYS A 56 -5.89 28.55 -1.64
N PHE A 57 -4.59 28.70 -1.43
CA PHE A 57 -3.58 28.29 -2.40
C PHE A 57 -3.64 26.78 -2.66
N MET A 58 -3.66 25.95 -1.62
CA MET A 58 -3.79 24.50 -1.77
C MET A 58 -5.06 24.11 -2.54
N ASN A 59 -6.20 24.69 -2.19
CA ASN A 59 -7.47 24.40 -2.86
C ASN A 59 -7.47 24.84 -4.33
N ASN A 60 -6.77 25.92 -4.68
CA ASN A 60 -6.60 26.32 -6.08
C ASN A 60 -5.72 25.32 -6.85
N GLN A 61 -4.64 24.83 -6.24
CA GLN A 61 -3.81 23.79 -6.85
C GLN A 61 -4.59 22.46 -7.03
N LEU A 62 -5.31 22.01 -6.01
CA LEU A 62 -6.15 20.80 -6.10
C LEU A 62 -7.22 20.97 -7.19
N THR A 63 -7.85 22.14 -7.29
CA THR A 63 -8.80 22.44 -8.36
C THR A 63 -8.14 22.34 -9.72
N GLU A 64 -6.95 22.91 -9.89
CA GLU A 64 -6.18 22.82 -11.15
C GLU A 64 -5.88 21.35 -11.50
N LEU A 65 -5.38 20.57 -10.54
CA LEU A 65 -5.07 19.14 -10.73
C LEU A 65 -6.30 18.33 -11.12
N LEU A 66 -7.44 18.60 -10.50
CA LEU A 66 -8.69 17.87 -10.74
C LEU A 66 -9.48 18.34 -11.98
N THR A 67 -9.10 19.46 -12.61
CA THR A 67 -9.82 19.98 -13.78
C THR A 67 -9.01 19.96 -15.06
N ASN A 68 -7.67 19.97 -14.99
CA ASN A 68 -6.82 20.13 -16.16
C ASN A 68 -6.03 18.88 -16.57
N TYR A 69 -6.04 17.81 -15.75
CA TYR A 69 -5.19 16.63 -15.94
C TYR A 69 -5.99 15.36 -16.24
N GLY A 70 -7.24 15.51 -16.69
CA GLY A 70 -8.13 14.38 -16.99
C GLY A 70 -8.63 13.69 -15.73
N LYS A 71 -8.84 12.37 -15.81
CA LYS A 71 -9.33 11.58 -14.67
C LYS A 71 -8.22 11.30 -13.67
N ILE A 72 -8.41 11.77 -12.44
CA ILE A 72 -7.53 11.47 -11.31
C ILE A 72 -8.17 10.34 -10.50
N GLY A 73 -7.41 9.29 -10.25
CA GLY A 73 -7.88 8.12 -9.50
C GLY A 73 -7.93 8.35 -8.01
N ALA A 74 -6.95 9.07 -7.46
CA ALA A 74 -6.92 9.44 -6.05
C ALA A 74 -6.07 10.69 -5.79
N ILE A 75 -6.37 11.40 -4.70
CA ILE A 75 -5.46 12.30 -4.03
C ILE A 75 -4.96 11.62 -2.76
N TRP A 76 -3.65 11.48 -2.66
CA TRP A 76 -2.95 10.89 -1.53
C TRP A 76 -2.32 12.00 -0.70
N PHE A 77 -2.96 12.39 0.40
CA PHE A 77 -2.49 13.45 1.28
C PHE A 77 -1.45 12.96 2.27
N ASP A 78 -0.55 13.87 2.64
CA ASP A 78 0.43 13.69 3.69
C ASP A 78 0.69 15.00 4.43
N GLY A 79 1.27 14.90 5.65
CA GLY A 79 1.70 16.06 6.40
C GLY A 79 0.75 16.54 7.50
N TRP A 80 -0.42 15.91 7.67
CA TRP A 80 -1.34 16.24 8.77
C TRP A 80 -0.64 16.20 10.14
N TRP A 81 0.23 15.23 10.34
CA TRP A 81 1.01 15.00 11.55
C TRP A 81 1.95 16.16 11.93
N ASP A 82 2.22 17.10 11.00
CA ASP A 82 3.10 18.26 11.27
C ASP A 82 2.49 19.23 12.30
N GLN A 83 1.16 19.22 12.45
CA GLN A 83 0.42 20.03 13.43
C GLN A 83 -0.23 19.19 14.55
N ASP A 84 0.10 17.92 14.70
CA ASP A 84 -0.52 17.02 15.69
C ASP A 84 -0.32 17.46 17.16
N GLN A 85 0.70 18.27 17.42
CA GLN A 85 0.99 18.88 18.73
C GLN A 85 0.28 20.23 18.95
N ASN A 86 -0.48 20.70 17.99
CA ASN A 86 -1.24 21.95 18.05
C ASN A 86 -2.75 21.65 18.00
N PRO A 87 -3.39 21.42 19.14
CA PRO A 87 -4.80 20.99 19.18
C PRO A 87 -5.77 22.04 18.67
N ASP A 88 -5.34 23.31 18.61
CA ASP A 88 -6.17 24.42 18.10
C ASP A 88 -6.07 24.60 16.58
N PHE A 89 -5.21 23.82 15.92
CA PHE A 89 -5.02 23.93 14.48
C PHE A 89 -6.02 23.05 13.73
N ASP A 90 -6.85 23.69 12.91
CA ASP A 90 -7.81 23.02 12.06
C ASP A 90 -7.33 23.02 10.60
N TRP A 91 -7.03 21.84 10.05
CA TRP A 91 -6.67 21.63 8.64
C TRP A 91 -7.83 21.89 7.68
N GLN A 92 -9.07 22.00 8.15
CA GLN A 92 -10.29 22.17 7.35
C GLN A 92 -10.46 21.06 6.29
N LEU A 93 -10.07 19.84 6.61
CA LEU A 93 -10.09 18.68 5.70
C LEU A 93 -11.48 18.39 5.13
N PRO A 94 -12.61 18.46 5.89
CA PRO A 94 -13.93 18.18 5.33
C PRO A 94 -14.27 19.04 4.11
N GLY A 95 -13.89 20.32 4.13
CA GLY A 95 -14.09 21.24 3.00
C GLY A 95 -13.26 20.85 1.77
N GLN A 96 -12.03 20.39 1.99
CA GLN A 96 -11.10 19.94 0.96
C GLN A 96 -11.57 18.63 0.32
N TYR A 97 -11.96 17.64 1.13
CA TYR A 97 -12.47 16.36 0.66
C TYR A 97 -13.78 16.51 -0.12
N ALA A 98 -14.71 17.31 0.40
CA ALA A 98 -15.95 17.62 -0.31
C ALA A 98 -15.71 18.34 -1.67
N MET A 99 -14.69 19.20 -1.76
CA MET A 99 -14.29 19.84 -3.02
C MET A 99 -13.79 18.80 -4.02
N ILE A 100 -12.93 17.87 -3.60
CA ILE A 100 -12.40 16.80 -4.47
C ILE A 100 -13.53 15.95 -5.03
N HIS A 101 -14.41 15.43 -4.18
CA HIS A 101 -15.55 14.60 -4.60
C HIS A 101 -16.56 15.36 -5.46
N ARG A 102 -16.71 16.68 -5.27
CA ARG A 102 -17.56 17.51 -6.13
C ARG A 102 -16.96 17.66 -7.52
N LEU A 103 -15.63 17.85 -7.62
CA LEU A 103 -14.94 18.04 -8.91
C LEU A 103 -14.80 16.73 -9.66
N GLN A 104 -14.44 15.65 -8.96
CA GLN A 104 -14.34 14.30 -9.51
C GLN A 104 -14.93 13.27 -8.53
N PRO A 105 -16.22 12.90 -8.67
CA PRO A 105 -16.88 11.99 -7.71
C PRO A 105 -16.25 10.59 -7.58
N ALA A 106 -15.47 10.17 -8.56
CA ALA A 106 -14.76 8.88 -8.54
C ALA A 106 -13.29 8.99 -8.08
N CYS A 107 -12.82 10.20 -7.77
CA CYS A 107 -11.48 10.40 -7.20
C CYS A 107 -11.50 10.01 -5.72
N LEU A 108 -10.67 9.03 -5.36
CA LEU A 108 -10.55 8.59 -3.98
C LEU A 108 -9.70 9.57 -3.16
N VAL A 109 -10.00 9.67 -1.88
CA VAL A 109 -9.22 10.45 -0.91
C VAL A 109 -8.58 9.52 0.10
N GLY A 110 -7.27 9.56 0.21
CA GLY A 110 -6.50 8.93 1.28
C GLY A 110 -5.61 9.96 1.96
N ASN A 111 -5.38 9.82 3.26
CA ASN A 111 -4.52 10.73 4.00
C ASN A 111 -3.62 9.96 4.98
N ASN A 112 -2.32 10.15 4.83
CA ASN A 112 -1.30 9.52 5.67
C ASN A 112 -1.11 10.29 6.98
N HIS A 113 -2.17 10.39 7.77
CA HIS A 113 -2.15 11.10 9.05
C HIS A 113 -1.84 10.22 10.26
N HIS A 114 -1.68 8.91 10.05
CA HIS A 114 -1.37 7.90 11.08
C HIS A 114 -2.46 7.77 12.16
N GLN A 115 -3.70 8.08 11.82
CA GLN A 115 -4.88 7.98 12.68
C GLN A 115 -5.94 7.06 12.05
N ALA A 116 -6.99 6.75 12.79
CA ALA A 116 -8.20 6.20 12.20
C ALA A 116 -8.79 7.17 11.16
N PRO A 117 -9.42 6.68 10.09
CA PRO A 117 -9.89 7.54 9.00
C PRO A 117 -10.83 8.66 9.45
N PHE A 118 -10.62 9.84 8.89
CA PHE A 118 -11.53 10.97 9.07
C PHE A 118 -12.71 10.88 8.09
N ALA A 119 -13.80 11.58 8.41
CA ALA A 119 -14.98 11.60 7.55
C ALA A 119 -14.64 12.16 6.14
N GLY A 120 -15.01 11.42 5.11
CA GLY A 120 -14.75 11.77 3.71
C GLY A 120 -13.49 11.13 3.12
N GLU A 121 -12.78 10.32 3.87
CA GLU A 121 -11.71 9.46 3.33
C GLU A 121 -12.28 8.16 2.78
N ASP A 122 -11.67 7.67 1.70
CA ASP A 122 -12.07 6.48 0.95
C ASP A 122 -11.09 5.32 1.13
N ILE A 123 -9.87 5.62 1.59
CA ILE A 123 -8.76 4.68 1.76
C ILE A 123 -8.09 4.96 3.09
N GLN A 124 -7.81 3.91 3.87
CA GLN A 124 -6.94 3.99 5.05
C GLN A 124 -5.52 3.60 4.68
N ILE A 125 -4.56 4.44 5.07
CA ILE A 125 -3.14 4.31 4.73
C ILE A 125 -2.33 3.86 5.95
N PHE A 126 -1.39 2.95 5.70
CA PHE A 126 -0.37 2.49 6.65
C PHE A 126 1.01 2.72 6.04
N GLU A 127 1.90 3.38 6.76
CA GLU A 127 3.23 3.71 6.25
C GLU A 127 4.28 2.77 6.82
N ARG A 128 5.08 2.14 5.94
CA ARG A 128 6.20 1.23 6.25
C ARG A 128 5.84 -0.01 7.05
N ASP A 129 4.60 -0.12 7.48
CA ASP A 129 4.07 -1.26 8.23
C ASP A 129 2.83 -1.81 7.53
N LEU A 130 2.55 -3.08 7.75
CA LEU A 130 1.32 -3.70 7.31
C LEU A 130 0.18 -3.37 8.31
N PRO A 131 -1.09 -3.38 7.88
CA PRO A 131 -2.22 -3.18 8.78
C PRO A 131 -2.12 -4.06 10.05
N GLY A 132 -2.22 -3.43 11.23
CA GLY A 132 -2.07 -4.08 12.53
C GLY A 132 -0.62 -4.35 12.97
N GLU A 133 0.36 -3.82 12.27
CA GLU A 133 1.76 -3.77 12.69
C GLU A 133 2.16 -2.31 12.97
N ASN A 134 3.15 -2.11 13.82
CA ASN A 134 3.69 -0.77 14.14
C ASN A 134 5.18 -0.84 14.47
N ARG A 135 5.97 -1.45 13.58
CA ARG A 135 7.42 -1.60 13.75
C ARG A 135 8.15 -0.30 13.45
N ALA A 136 7.68 0.43 12.44
CA ALA A 136 8.20 1.75 12.09
C ALA A 136 7.71 2.86 13.03
N GLY A 137 6.69 2.59 13.85
CA GLY A 137 6.10 3.56 14.78
C GLY A 137 5.13 4.55 14.13
N LEU A 138 4.71 4.29 12.89
CA LEU A 138 3.86 5.17 12.09
C LEU A 138 2.47 4.58 11.81
N SER A 139 2.18 3.36 12.28
CA SER A 139 0.98 2.61 11.88
C SER A 139 0.26 1.96 13.06
N GLY A 140 0.23 2.66 14.20
CA GLY A 140 -0.42 2.21 15.43
C GLY A 140 -1.94 2.40 15.47
N GLN A 141 -2.56 2.94 14.42
CA GLN A 141 -4.00 3.18 14.34
C GLN A 141 -4.80 1.90 14.17
N ASP A 142 -6.06 1.93 14.64
CA ASP A 142 -7.01 0.84 14.43
C ASP A 142 -7.33 0.64 12.95
N ILE A 143 -7.58 -0.62 12.57
CA ILE A 143 -7.98 -0.99 11.21
C ILE A 143 -9.47 -0.67 11.03
N SER A 144 -9.80 0.12 10.02
CA SER A 144 -11.18 0.46 9.67
C SER A 144 -11.79 -0.53 8.66
N ALA A 145 -13.05 -0.28 8.28
CA ALA A 145 -13.73 -1.01 7.23
C ALA A 145 -13.47 -0.45 5.80
N LEU A 146 -12.69 0.63 5.69
CA LEU A 146 -12.31 1.19 4.38
C LEU A 146 -11.33 0.25 3.66
N PRO A 147 -11.20 0.36 2.33
CA PRO A 147 -10.08 -0.21 1.62
C PRO A 147 -8.75 0.19 2.24
N LEU A 148 -7.85 -0.76 2.41
CA LEU A 148 -6.57 -0.56 3.06
C LEU A 148 -5.46 -0.43 2.02
N GLU A 149 -4.52 0.45 2.27
CA GLU A 149 -3.27 0.56 1.52
C GLU A 149 -2.09 0.60 2.48
N THR A 150 -1.03 -0.12 2.16
CA THR A 150 0.26 0.04 2.81
C THR A 150 1.27 0.56 1.81
N CYS A 151 2.11 1.50 2.21
CA CYS A 151 3.19 2.02 1.36
C CYS A 151 4.56 1.67 1.93
N GLU A 152 5.47 1.29 1.04
CA GLU A 152 6.85 0.97 1.35
C GLU A 152 7.76 1.41 0.20
N THR A 153 9.03 1.66 0.48
CA THR A 153 10.04 1.96 -0.54
C THR A 153 11.00 0.79 -0.75
N MET A 154 11.54 0.65 -1.95
CA MET A 154 12.48 -0.43 -2.26
C MET A 154 13.80 -0.35 -1.49
N ASN A 155 14.19 0.84 -1.03
CA ASN A 155 15.42 1.13 -0.27
C ASN A 155 15.10 1.89 1.02
N GLY A 156 16.01 2.71 1.53
CA GLY A 156 15.80 3.45 2.78
C GLY A 156 15.02 4.75 2.60
N MET A 157 15.18 5.42 1.46
CA MET A 157 14.63 6.75 1.19
C MET A 157 13.47 6.70 0.18
N TRP A 158 12.48 7.59 0.38
CA TRP A 158 11.38 7.74 -0.58
C TRP A 158 11.85 8.36 -1.90
N GLY A 159 12.64 9.43 -1.83
CA GLY A 159 13.27 10.05 -3.00
C GLY A 159 14.61 9.41 -3.36
N TYR A 160 15.09 9.67 -4.57
CA TYR A 160 16.42 9.22 -4.99
C TYR A 160 17.51 9.82 -4.11
N LYS A 161 18.41 8.96 -3.64
CA LYS A 161 19.63 9.36 -2.92
C LYS A 161 20.77 8.46 -3.39
N ILE A 162 21.76 9.05 -4.03
CA ILE A 162 22.88 8.32 -4.65
C ILE A 162 23.65 7.41 -3.67
N THR A 163 23.66 7.76 -2.39
CA THR A 163 24.34 6.97 -1.34
C THR A 163 23.48 5.89 -0.73
N ASP A 164 22.19 5.85 -1.02
CA ASP A 164 21.26 4.82 -0.52
C ASP A 164 21.16 3.66 -1.50
N GLN A 165 22.05 2.69 -1.31
CA GLN A 165 22.15 1.50 -2.14
C GLN A 165 21.62 0.23 -1.44
N ASP A 166 20.98 0.39 -0.28
CA ASP A 166 20.43 -0.73 0.49
C ASP A 166 19.05 -1.11 -0.01
N TYR A 167 19.00 -1.74 -1.19
CA TYR A 167 17.76 -2.21 -1.78
C TYR A 167 17.30 -3.54 -1.16
N LYS A 168 16.02 -3.60 -0.84
CA LYS A 168 15.36 -4.83 -0.36
C LYS A 168 15.55 -5.95 -1.38
N SER A 169 15.74 -7.17 -0.90
CA SER A 169 15.82 -8.35 -1.76
C SER A 169 14.47 -8.64 -2.41
N THR A 170 14.48 -9.31 -3.56
CA THR A 170 13.28 -9.80 -4.24
C THR A 170 12.40 -10.62 -3.32
N LYS A 171 12.99 -11.50 -2.50
CA LYS A 171 12.27 -12.25 -1.47
C LYS A 171 11.53 -11.32 -0.51
N THR A 172 12.19 -10.28 -0.01
CA THR A 172 11.58 -9.32 0.90
C THR A 172 10.39 -8.59 0.26
N LEU A 173 10.55 -8.17 -1.00
CA LEU A 173 9.51 -7.46 -1.75
C LEU A 173 8.28 -8.35 -2.01
N ILE A 174 8.50 -9.61 -2.44
CA ILE A 174 7.44 -10.59 -2.65
C ILE A 174 6.72 -10.90 -1.32
N HIS A 175 7.47 -11.13 -0.23
CA HIS A 175 6.88 -11.36 1.08
C HIS A 175 6.05 -10.17 1.56
N TYR A 176 6.49 -8.94 1.28
CA TYR A 176 5.73 -7.74 1.65
C TYR A 176 4.42 -7.66 0.85
N LEU A 177 4.47 -7.87 -0.46
CA LEU A 177 3.29 -7.91 -1.34
C LEU A 177 2.28 -8.97 -0.88
N VAL A 178 2.74 -10.19 -0.66
CA VAL A 178 1.90 -11.32 -0.24
C VAL A 178 1.26 -11.07 1.12
N LYS A 179 2.04 -10.56 2.08
CA LYS A 179 1.53 -10.21 3.42
C LYS A 179 0.52 -9.07 3.37
N ALA A 180 0.74 -8.06 2.52
CA ALA A 180 -0.22 -6.98 2.30
C ALA A 180 -1.55 -7.54 1.78
N ALA A 181 -1.51 -8.34 0.71
CA ALA A 181 -2.69 -8.99 0.15
C ALA A 181 -3.42 -9.88 1.16
N GLY A 182 -2.68 -10.66 1.96
CA GLY A 182 -3.23 -11.52 3.01
C GLY A 182 -3.88 -10.73 4.16
N LYS A 183 -3.50 -9.48 4.36
CA LYS A 183 -4.11 -8.53 5.31
C LYS A 183 -5.17 -7.64 4.65
N ASP A 184 -5.59 -7.99 3.45
CA ASP A 184 -6.62 -7.28 2.69
C ASP A 184 -6.25 -5.84 2.31
N ALA A 185 -4.95 -5.57 2.12
CA ALA A 185 -4.40 -4.27 1.77
C ALA A 185 -3.75 -4.28 0.38
N ASN A 186 -3.88 -3.17 -0.35
CA ASN A 186 -3.07 -2.89 -1.52
C ASN A 186 -1.64 -2.51 -1.10
N LEU A 187 -0.66 -2.81 -1.95
CA LEU A 187 0.71 -2.35 -1.78
C LEU A 187 1.04 -1.24 -2.75
N LEU A 188 1.42 -0.08 -2.23
CA LEU A 188 2.10 0.98 -2.96
C LEU A 188 3.61 0.83 -2.75
N MET A 189 4.32 0.36 -3.79
CA MET A 189 5.77 0.20 -3.75
C MET A 189 6.44 1.40 -4.41
N ASN A 190 7.14 2.20 -3.60
CA ASN A 190 7.82 3.41 -4.05
C ASN A 190 9.19 3.12 -4.64
N ILE A 191 9.51 3.86 -5.71
CA ILE A 191 10.83 3.94 -6.32
C ILE A 191 11.14 5.42 -6.54
N GLY A 192 12.32 5.89 -6.09
CA GLY A 192 12.80 7.24 -6.34
C GLY A 192 13.47 7.34 -7.73
N PRO A 193 12.91 8.05 -8.72
CA PRO A 193 13.57 8.25 -10.01
C PRO A 193 14.86 9.05 -9.87
N GLN A 194 15.83 8.78 -10.73
CA GLN A 194 17.09 9.53 -10.84
C GLN A 194 16.85 10.95 -11.39
N PRO A 195 17.81 11.88 -11.23
CA PRO A 195 17.66 13.25 -11.71
C PRO A 195 17.46 13.40 -13.22
N ASP A 196 17.86 12.41 -14.01
CA ASP A 196 17.63 12.32 -15.46
C ASP A 196 16.26 11.75 -15.83
N GLY A 197 15.46 11.31 -14.82
CA GLY A 197 14.13 10.74 -14.98
C GLY A 197 14.14 9.21 -15.17
N GLU A 198 15.29 8.57 -15.24
CA GLU A 198 15.36 7.11 -15.30
C GLU A 198 15.17 6.48 -13.92
N LEU A 199 14.76 5.21 -13.90
CA LEU A 199 14.70 4.44 -12.66
C LEU A 199 16.08 3.81 -12.38
N PRO A 200 16.49 3.70 -11.10
CA PRO A 200 17.75 3.02 -10.75
C PRO A 200 17.77 1.58 -11.27
N ALA A 201 18.91 1.17 -11.84
CA ALA A 201 19.06 -0.15 -12.46
C ALA A 201 18.72 -1.30 -11.50
N VAL A 202 19.10 -1.20 -10.22
CA VAL A 202 18.76 -2.19 -9.19
C VAL A 202 17.25 -2.27 -8.96
N ALA A 203 16.53 -1.13 -9.00
CA ALA A 203 15.09 -1.13 -8.86
C ALA A 203 14.41 -1.83 -10.06
N LEU A 204 14.90 -1.59 -11.28
CA LEU A 204 14.41 -2.26 -12.48
C LEU A 204 14.65 -3.78 -12.42
N GLU A 205 15.83 -4.22 -11.96
CA GLU A 205 16.14 -5.63 -11.75
C GLU A 205 15.16 -6.27 -10.77
N ARG A 206 14.94 -5.65 -9.60
CA ARG A 206 13.98 -6.14 -8.59
C ARG A 206 12.54 -6.21 -9.11
N LEU A 207 12.10 -5.19 -9.87
CA LEU A 207 10.79 -5.21 -10.50
C LEU A 207 10.64 -6.33 -11.51
N ALA A 208 11.68 -6.59 -12.32
CA ALA A 208 11.69 -7.69 -13.28
C ALA A 208 11.56 -9.05 -12.57
N GLU A 209 12.33 -9.27 -11.50
CA GLU A 209 12.29 -10.51 -10.70
C GLU A 209 10.91 -10.70 -10.01
N VAL A 210 10.34 -9.64 -9.43
CA VAL A 210 8.96 -9.67 -8.90
C VAL A 210 7.96 -9.94 -10.03
N GLY A 211 8.18 -9.36 -11.21
CA GLY A 211 7.37 -9.60 -12.41
C GLY A 211 7.36 -11.07 -12.85
N GLU A 212 8.52 -11.75 -12.81
CA GLU A 212 8.58 -13.19 -13.11
C GLU A 212 7.79 -14.03 -12.09
N TRP A 213 7.88 -13.69 -10.80
CA TRP A 213 7.04 -14.33 -9.77
C TRP A 213 5.55 -14.07 -10.03
N MET A 214 5.18 -12.84 -10.37
CA MET A 214 3.78 -12.45 -10.66
C MET A 214 3.20 -13.14 -11.89
N LYS A 215 4.02 -13.49 -12.90
CA LYS A 215 3.54 -14.27 -14.07
C LYS A 215 3.01 -15.64 -13.65
N VAL A 216 3.60 -16.24 -12.61
CA VAL A 216 3.17 -17.55 -12.10
C VAL A 216 2.05 -17.42 -11.08
N TYR A 217 2.21 -16.50 -10.12
CA TYR A 217 1.38 -16.43 -8.92
C TYR A 217 0.40 -15.26 -8.89
N GLY A 218 0.38 -14.39 -9.90
CA GLY A 218 -0.42 -13.17 -9.90
C GLY A 218 -1.91 -13.38 -9.63
N GLU A 219 -2.49 -14.51 -10.08
CA GLU A 219 -3.89 -14.83 -9.80
C GLU A 219 -4.18 -15.12 -8.33
N THR A 220 -3.15 -15.43 -7.53
CA THR A 220 -3.29 -15.62 -6.08
C THR A 220 -3.29 -14.29 -5.32
N ILE A 221 -3.02 -13.19 -6.02
CA ILE A 221 -3.00 -11.80 -5.53
C ILE A 221 -4.13 -10.98 -6.18
N TYR A 222 -4.15 -10.90 -7.53
CA TYR A 222 -5.13 -10.10 -8.24
C TYR A 222 -6.55 -10.64 -8.09
N GLY A 223 -7.50 -9.73 -7.77
CA GLY A 223 -8.92 -10.08 -7.62
C GLY A 223 -9.22 -10.99 -6.42
N THR A 224 -8.30 -11.07 -5.47
CA THR A 224 -8.48 -11.74 -4.18
C THR A 224 -8.82 -10.73 -3.08
N ARG A 225 -9.24 -11.26 -1.94
CA ARG A 225 -9.32 -10.58 -0.65
C ARG A 225 -8.43 -11.32 0.34
N GLY A 226 -8.19 -10.73 1.51
CA GLY A 226 -7.57 -11.46 2.60
C GLY A 226 -8.31 -12.76 2.88
N GLY A 227 -7.57 -13.84 3.10
CA GLY A 227 -8.17 -15.17 3.31
C GLY A 227 -8.85 -15.31 4.66
N CYS A 228 -9.63 -16.36 4.80
CA CYS A 228 -10.39 -16.62 6.03
C CYS A 228 -9.51 -17.10 7.21
N ILE A 229 -8.22 -17.26 7.02
CA ILE A 229 -7.26 -17.61 8.07
C ILE A 229 -6.44 -16.35 8.40
N ALA A 230 -6.40 -15.99 9.68
CA ALA A 230 -5.57 -14.89 10.15
C ALA A 230 -4.08 -15.13 9.82
N PRO A 231 -3.25 -14.07 9.68
CA PRO A 231 -1.82 -14.22 9.49
C PRO A 231 -1.16 -15.08 10.57
N HIS A 232 -0.23 -15.93 10.16
CA HIS A 232 0.54 -16.83 11.01
C HIS A 232 2.04 -16.65 10.79
N PRO A 233 2.91 -17.16 11.68
CA PRO A 233 4.36 -17.13 11.47
C PRO A 233 4.82 -17.78 10.17
N TRP A 234 4.08 -18.79 9.68
CA TRP A 234 4.39 -19.46 8.41
C TRP A 234 3.99 -18.64 7.18
N GLY A 235 3.08 -17.64 7.29
CA GLY A 235 2.61 -16.82 6.17
C GLY A 235 1.18 -16.35 6.31
N VAL A 236 0.51 -16.22 5.18
CA VAL A 236 -0.85 -15.65 5.08
C VAL A 236 -1.69 -16.43 4.09
N THR A 237 -2.98 -16.09 4.04
CA THR A 237 -3.87 -16.61 3.00
C THR A 237 -4.54 -15.47 2.24
N THR A 238 -4.74 -15.68 0.93
CA THR A 238 -5.64 -14.89 0.11
C THR A 238 -6.79 -15.76 -0.36
N GLN A 239 -7.90 -15.16 -0.76
CA GLN A 239 -9.09 -15.92 -1.14
C GLN A 239 -9.84 -15.27 -2.30
N ARG A 240 -10.31 -16.11 -3.23
CA ARG A 240 -11.25 -15.74 -4.28
C ARG A 240 -12.35 -16.80 -4.34
N GLU A 241 -13.57 -16.42 -4.00
CA GLU A 241 -14.71 -17.34 -3.91
C GLU A 241 -14.41 -18.54 -2.98
N ASN A 242 -14.47 -19.75 -3.52
CA ASN A 242 -14.21 -21.00 -2.80
C ASN A 242 -12.73 -21.42 -2.82
N LYS A 243 -11.86 -20.65 -3.45
CA LYS A 243 -10.42 -20.94 -3.52
C LYS A 243 -9.67 -20.14 -2.48
N LEU A 244 -9.06 -20.86 -1.56
CA LEU A 244 -8.13 -20.34 -0.57
C LEU A 244 -6.71 -20.60 -1.09
N TYR A 245 -5.91 -19.54 -1.23
CA TYR A 245 -4.50 -19.63 -1.55
C TYR A 245 -3.70 -19.49 -0.26
N VAL A 246 -2.98 -20.55 0.10
CA VAL A 246 -2.15 -20.61 1.31
C VAL A 246 -0.72 -20.27 0.89
N HIS A 247 -0.26 -19.09 1.25
CA HIS A 247 1.08 -18.60 0.99
C HIS A 247 2.00 -18.96 2.14
N ILE A 248 2.88 -19.92 1.91
CA ILE A 248 3.84 -20.42 2.89
C ILE A 248 5.17 -19.71 2.64
N LEU A 249 5.45 -18.71 3.46
CA LEU A 249 6.64 -17.86 3.34
C LEU A 249 7.81 -18.37 4.17
N GLU A 250 7.50 -18.99 5.34
CA GLU A 250 8.48 -19.57 6.24
C GLU A 250 7.85 -20.78 6.96
N LEU A 251 8.39 -21.96 6.74
CA LEU A 251 7.95 -23.17 7.42
C LEU A 251 9.16 -24.04 7.74
N GLN A 252 9.24 -24.55 8.97
CA GLN A 252 10.33 -25.42 9.42
C GLN A 252 9.95 -26.91 9.47
N ASP A 253 8.70 -27.23 9.14
CA ASP A 253 8.17 -28.59 9.16
C ASP A 253 7.53 -28.93 7.80
N LYS A 254 7.26 -30.21 7.60
CA LYS A 254 6.50 -30.72 6.45
C LYS A 254 5.00 -30.74 6.69
N ALA A 255 4.56 -30.38 7.88
CA ALA A 255 3.15 -30.35 8.26
C ALA A 255 2.72 -28.93 8.61
N LEU A 256 1.55 -28.53 8.09
CA LEU A 256 0.97 -27.21 8.30
C LEU A 256 -0.48 -27.35 8.74
N PHE A 257 -0.81 -26.81 9.91
CA PHE A 257 -2.19 -26.73 10.36
C PHE A 257 -2.89 -25.49 9.80
N LEU A 258 -4.05 -25.70 9.18
CA LEU A 258 -4.95 -24.64 8.73
C LEU A 258 -6.19 -24.63 9.64
N PRO A 259 -6.43 -23.55 10.41
CA PRO A 259 -7.61 -23.40 11.25
C PRO A 259 -8.84 -23.08 10.37
N LEU A 260 -9.50 -24.12 9.87
CA LEU A 260 -10.66 -24.06 8.98
C LEU A 260 -11.89 -24.65 9.65
N GLU A 261 -12.19 -24.18 10.87
CA GLU A 261 -13.36 -24.64 11.62
C GLU A 261 -14.65 -24.40 10.83
N GLY A 262 -15.52 -25.43 10.78
CA GLY A 262 -16.79 -25.35 10.06
C GLY A 262 -16.69 -25.40 8.53
N LYS A 263 -15.49 -25.38 7.95
CA LYS A 263 -15.27 -25.47 6.50
C LYS A 263 -14.84 -26.87 6.09
N LYS A 264 -15.28 -27.30 4.90
CA LYS A 264 -14.88 -28.57 4.32
C LYS A 264 -13.84 -28.34 3.23
N VAL A 265 -12.67 -28.96 3.37
CA VAL A 265 -11.66 -29.02 2.30
C VAL A 265 -12.00 -30.17 1.36
N ARG A 266 -12.13 -29.87 0.06
CA ARG A 266 -12.37 -30.87 -0.99
C ARG A 266 -11.08 -31.28 -1.67
N LYS A 267 -10.19 -30.34 -1.90
CA LYS A 267 -8.96 -30.54 -2.66
C LYS A 267 -7.87 -29.61 -2.15
N ALA A 268 -6.64 -30.08 -2.18
CA ALA A 268 -5.46 -29.26 -1.98
C ALA A 268 -4.42 -29.65 -3.03
N VAL A 269 -3.85 -28.66 -3.71
CA VAL A 269 -2.82 -28.85 -4.75
C VAL A 269 -1.75 -27.77 -4.65
N GLY A 270 -0.51 -28.08 -5.00
CA GLY A 270 0.50 -27.08 -5.25
C GLY A 270 0.03 -26.17 -6.37
N TYR A 271 0.14 -24.84 -6.18
CA TYR A 271 -0.41 -23.91 -7.16
C TYR A 271 0.34 -24.00 -8.50
N ALA A 272 1.67 -23.93 -8.49
CA ALA A 272 2.48 -23.92 -9.70
C ALA A 272 2.60 -25.31 -10.37
N ASP A 273 2.80 -26.37 -9.60
CA ASP A 273 3.05 -27.72 -10.09
C ASP A 273 1.79 -28.57 -10.28
N ARG A 274 0.65 -28.11 -9.76
CA ARG A 274 -0.66 -28.78 -9.76
C ARG A 274 -0.63 -30.17 -9.10
N LEU A 275 0.43 -30.52 -8.35
CA LEU A 275 0.54 -31.79 -7.66
C LEU A 275 -0.38 -31.85 -6.45
N PRO A 276 -1.03 -33.01 -6.19
CA PRO A 276 -1.88 -33.17 -5.03
C PRO A 276 -1.09 -32.99 -3.73
N VAL A 277 -1.65 -32.21 -2.80
CA VAL A 277 -1.14 -32.07 -1.44
C VAL A 277 -2.00 -32.91 -0.51
N LYS A 278 -1.35 -33.85 0.20
CA LYS A 278 -2.04 -34.70 1.17
C LYS A 278 -2.57 -33.86 2.33
N PHE A 279 -3.81 -34.11 2.71
CA PHE A 279 -4.38 -33.42 3.88
C PHE A 279 -5.24 -34.39 4.72
N ARG A 280 -5.42 -34.04 5.99
CA ARG A 280 -6.26 -34.80 6.93
C ARG A 280 -7.07 -33.82 7.77
N LYS A 281 -8.37 -34.09 7.87
CA LYS A 281 -9.26 -33.37 8.79
C LYS A 281 -8.88 -33.70 10.24
N CYS A 282 -8.84 -32.69 11.08
CA CYS A 282 -8.61 -32.81 12.52
C CYS A 282 -9.52 -31.77 13.25
N GLU A 283 -9.48 -31.81 14.56
CA GLU A 283 -10.24 -30.86 15.38
C GLU A 283 -9.83 -29.43 15.08
N GLY A 284 -10.80 -28.56 14.87
CA GLY A 284 -10.58 -27.14 14.56
C GLY A 284 -10.08 -26.81 13.13
N GLY A 285 -9.82 -27.83 12.26
CA GLY A 285 -9.32 -27.53 10.93
C GLY A 285 -8.78 -28.69 10.13
N VAL A 286 -7.72 -28.41 9.37
CA VAL A 286 -7.10 -29.37 8.45
C VAL A 286 -5.58 -29.31 8.58
N MET A 287 -4.94 -30.47 8.66
CA MET A 287 -3.49 -30.63 8.55
C MET A 287 -3.10 -30.91 7.11
N LEU A 288 -2.27 -30.06 6.51
CA LEU A 288 -1.60 -30.33 5.24
C LEU A 288 -0.27 -31.03 5.48
N TYR A 289 0.12 -31.91 4.56
CA TYR A 289 1.41 -32.62 4.59
C TYR A 289 2.15 -32.38 3.28
N LEU A 290 3.27 -31.68 3.36
CA LEU A 290 4.14 -31.39 2.25
C LEU A 290 5.16 -32.52 2.08
N PRO A 291 5.64 -32.81 0.86
CA PRO A 291 6.66 -33.82 0.62
C PRO A 291 8.00 -33.46 1.28
N GLU A 292 8.30 -32.18 1.34
CA GLU A 292 9.51 -31.60 1.93
C GLU A 292 9.24 -30.26 2.58
N VAL A 293 10.17 -29.75 3.36
CA VAL A 293 10.13 -28.37 3.88
C VAL A 293 10.33 -27.42 2.70
N PRO A 294 9.42 -26.44 2.49
CA PRO A 294 9.53 -25.51 1.38
C PRO A 294 10.80 -24.65 1.46
N THR A 295 11.48 -24.52 0.33
CA THR A 295 12.62 -23.60 0.13
C THR A 295 12.32 -22.51 -0.88
N ASP A 296 11.13 -22.55 -1.47
CA ASP A 296 10.65 -21.52 -2.39
C ASP A 296 10.57 -20.14 -1.68
N ILE A 297 10.61 -19.07 -2.46
CA ILE A 297 10.34 -17.72 -1.93
C ILE A 297 8.94 -17.67 -1.31
N ASP A 298 7.97 -18.28 -1.97
CA ASP A 298 6.59 -18.45 -1.53
C ASP A 298 6.06 -19.78 -2.08
N LYS A 299 5.83 -20.75 -1.23
CA LYS A 299 5.16 -21.99 -1.60
C LYS A 299 3.64 -21.81 -1.51
N VAL A 300 2.98 -21.74 -2.64
CA VAL A 300 1.53 -21.55 -2.68
C VAL A 300 0.79 -22.87 -2.84
N ILE A 301 -0.18 -23.12 -1.95
CA ILE A 301 -1.11 -24.24 -2.03
C ILE A 301 -2.52 -23.69 -2.30
N GLU A 302 -3.13 -24.15 -3.39
CA GLU A 302 -4.55 -23.89 -3.68
C GLU A 302 -5.40 -24.92 -2.94
N VAL A 303 -6.34 -24.43 -2.14
CA VAL A 303 -7.26 -25.26 -1.35
C VAL A 303 -8.69 -24.93 -1.73
N ASP A 304 -9.43 -25.91 -2.23
CA ASP A 304 -10.87 -25.77 -2.49
C ASP A 304 -11.64 -25.99 -1.19
N ILE A 305 -12.34 -24.95 -0.74
CA ILE A 305 -13.13 -24.93 0.51
C ILE A 305 -14.62 -24.80 0.21
N GLU A 306 -15.43 -25.43 1.06
CA GLU A 306 -16.88 -25.26 1.08
C GLU A 306 -17.33 -24.71 2.43
N LYS A 307 -18.48 -24.02 2.38
CA LYS A 307 -19.19 -23.58 3.59
C LYS A 307 -19.75 -24.76 4.37
#